data_60a05e0d4b02bc4fe46f38135d1cbdf4
#
_entry.id   60a05e0d4b02bc4fe46f38135d1cbdf4
#
_cell.length_a   1.000
_cell.length_b   1.000
_cell.length_c   1.000
_cell.angle_alpha   90.00
_cell.angle_beta   90.00
_cell.angle_gamma   90.00
#
_symmetry.space_group_name_H-M   'P 1'
#
loop_
_entity.id
_entity.type
_entity.pdbx_description
1 polymer ?
#
loop_
_entity_poly.entity_id
_entity_poly.type
_entity_poly.pdbx_seq_one_letter_code
_entity_poly.pdbx_strand_id
1 'polypeptide(L)'
;MKKELLIFGSNGALGKGVTKVLLQKDFDKIYLFDFDLTNDKISMNKTVNIQVKDLTKEENVITALSQIKPDKDIYYFLFSTIGGFWGGETIWETKYEDWNRMINLNLNTSFLLAKHFSWLVKASAGGSICFTAAFTAENPEGMKGAYGASKGALIHLVKTLAIEGQKINLSANAISPYIIDTPANRSWTPDADFSRWIKPEEIGEIVYSLFSNFSYISGNVITLKDRFKS
;
A
#
# COMPACT_ATOMS: atom_id res chain seq x y z
N MET A 1 2.10 -13.76 21.09
CA MET A 1 2.52 -13.83 19.67
C MET A 1 3.10 -12.50 19.27
N LYS A 2 4.21 -12.50 18.55
CA LYS A 2 4.86 -11.29 18.06
C LYS A 2 4.14 -10.74 16.83
N LYS A 3 4.35 -9.45 16.56
CA LYS A 3 3.80 -8.73 15.40
C LYS A 3 4.93 -8.10 14.62
N GLU A 4 5.10 -8.47 13.37
CA GLU A 4 6.09 -7.87 12.48
C GLU A 4 5.42 -7.19 11.29
N LEU A 5 5.86 -5.97 10.98
CA LEU A 5 5.27 -5.12 9.96
C LEU A 5 6.24 -4.91 8.80
N LEU A 6 5.73 -4.98 7.58
CA LEU A 6 6.42 -4.70 6.34
C LEU A 6 5.78 -3.46 5.69
N ILE A 7 6.56 -2.43 5.41
CA ILE A 7 6.09 -1.23 4.71
C ILE A 7 6.86 -1.11 3.39
N PHE A 8 6.16 -1.28 2.29
CA PHE A 8 6.70 -1.09 0.94
C PHE A 8 6.42 0.32 0.43
N GLY A 9 7.47 1.02 -0.02
CA GLY A 9 7.42 2.44 -0.38
C GLY A 9 7.50 3.36 0.85
N SER A 10 8.30 2.96 1.85
CA SER A 10 8.41 3.62 3.15
C SER A 10 9.00 5.04 3.08
N ASN A 11 9.80 5.36 2.06
CA ASN A 11 10.44 6.66 1.88
C ASN A 11 9.63 7.66 1.02
N GLY A 12 8.56 7.23 0.36
CA GLY A 12 7.61 8.11 -0.31
C GLY A 12 6.83 8.98 0.69
N ALA A 13 6.19 10.07 0.21
CA ALA A 13 5.46 11.00 1.08
C ALA A 13 4.38 10.32 1.94
N LEU A 14 3.58 9.43 1.34
CA LEU A 14 2.60 8.62 2.08
C LEU A 14 3.31 7.64 3.03
N GLY A 15 4.34 6.94 2.54
CA GLY A 15 5.08 5.95 3.33
C GLY A 15 5.71 6.54 4.58
N LYS A 16 6.35 7.71 4.48
CA LYS A 16 6.95 8.42 5.64
C LYS A 16 5.92 8.74 6.71
N GLY A 17 4.78 9.32 6.34
CA GLY A 17 3.74 9.68 7.31
C GLY A 17 3.12 8.47 7.99
N VAL A 18 2.81 7.41 7.21
CA VAL A 18 2.30 6.15 7.77
C VAL A 18 3.34 5.48 8.65
N THR A 19 4.60 5.42 8.22
CA THR A 19 5.68 4.84 9.02
C THR A 19 5.83 5.55 10.37
N LYS A 20 5.79 6.89 10.39
CA LYS A 20 5.86 7.70 11.62
C LYS A 20 4.82 7.28 12.66
N VAL A 21 3.60 6.99 12.22
CA VAL A 21 2.51 6.52 13.10
C VAL A 21 2.74 5.08 13.53
N LEU A 22 3.02 4.18 12.59
CA LEU A 22 3.13 2.76 12.87
C LEU A 22 4.35 2.41 13.74
N LEU A 23 5.37 3.25 13.76
CA LEU A 23 6.50 3.15 14.68
C LEU A 23 6.09 3.31 16.16
N GLN A 24 4.99 4.00 16.45
CA GLN A 24 4.48 4.19 17.80
C GLN A 24 3.51 3.09 18.25
N LYS A 25 3.21 2.15 17.36
CA LYS A 25 2.27 1.06 17.62
C LYS A 25 2.99 -0.20 18.12
N ASP A 26 2.22 -1.19 18.53
CA ASP A 26 2.63 -2.45 19.16
C ASP A 26 3.20 -3.50 18.17
N PHE A 27 4.06 -3.06 17.28
CA PHE A 27 4.85 -3.96 16.44
C PHE A 27 6.22 -4.24 17.07
N ASP A 28 6.62 -5.50 17.12
CA ASP A 28 7.92 -5.91 17.67
C ASP A 28 9.06 -5.58 16.71
N LYS A 29 8.79 -5.65 15.39
CA LYS A 29 9.76 -5.35 14.34
C LYS A 29 9.08 -4.74 13.12
N ILE A 30 9.76 -3.80 12.46
CA ILE A 30 9.25 -3.10 11.29
C ILE A 30 10.32 -3.11 10.19
N TYR A 31 9.99 -3.69 9.06
CA TYR A 31 10.82 -3.71 7.85
C TYR A 31 10.38 -2.61 6.91
N LEU A 32 11.30 -1.75 6.55
CA LEU A 32 11.08 -0.59 5.68
C LEU A 32 11.72 -0.85 4.33
N PHE A 33 10.89 -1.10 3.33
CA PHE A 33 11.32 -1.39 1.97
C PHE A 33 11.16 -0.15 1.10
N ASP A 34 12.26 0.29 0.48
CA ASP A 34 12.22 1.34 -0.52
C ASP A 34 13.31 1.18 -1.58
N PHE A 35 13.10 1.81 -2.72
CA PHE A 35 14.09 1.89 -3.79
C PHE A 35 15.27 2.80 -3.40
N ASP A 36 14.99 3.92 -2.75
CA ASP A 36 15.97 4.88 -2.28
C ASP A 36 15.93 4.99 -0.74
N LEU A 37 17.02 4.56 -0.11
CA LEU A 37 17.25 4.66 1.34
C LEU A 37 18.40 5.61 1.68
N THR A 38 18.87 6.41 0.73
CA THR A 38 20.04 7.29 0.91
C THR A 38 19.75 8.48 1.81
N ASN A 39 18.51 8.98 1.78
CA ASN A 39 18.06 10.10 2.58
C ASN A 39 17.06 9.64 3.64
N ASP A 40 17.25 10.05 4.89
CA ASP A 40 16.31 9.83 6.00
C ASP A 40 16.10 8.37 6.40
N LYS A 41 17.18 7.59 6.58
CA LYS A 41 17.06 6.25 7.21
C LYS A 41 16.42 6.40 8.58
N ILE A 42 15.20 5.86 8.72
CA ILE A 42 14.58 5.72 10.02
C ILE A 42 15.36 4.63 10.76
N SER A 43 16.13 5.04 11.78
CA SER A 43 16.91 4.12 12.61
C SER A 43 16.33 4.12 14.02
N MET A 44 15.59 3.07 14.34
CA MET A 44 15.10 2.77 15.68
C MET A 44 15.40 1.31 15.98
N ASN A 45 15.48 0.93 17.25
CA ASN A 45 15.84 -0.43 17.67
C ASN A 45 14.98 -1.53 17.04
N LYS A 46 13.74 -1.22 16.61
CA LYS A 46 12.81 -2.17 15.98
C LYS A 46 12.72 -2.06 14.45
N THR A 47 13.53 -1.22 13.79
CA THR A 47 13.47 -1.02 12.35
C THR A 47 14.59 -1.72 11.60
N VAL A 48 14.27 -2.28 10.44
CA VAL A 48 15.21 -2.82 9.47
C VAL A 48 14.95 -2.16 8.12
N ASN A 49 15.92 -1.41 7.59
CA ASN A 49 15.82 -0.79 6.28
C ASN A 49 16.34 -1.75 5.20
N ILE A 50 15.52 -2.00 4.19
CA ILE A 50 15.82 -2.93 3.10
C ILE A 50 15.67 -2.19 1.77
N GLN A 51 16.79 -2.02 1.07
CA GLN A 51 16.75 -1.46 -0.28
C GLN A 51 16.22 -2.51 -1.26
N VAL A 52 15.23 -2.11 -2.07
CA VAL A 52 14.65 -2.95 -3.10
C VAL A 52 14.97 -2.42 -4.50
N LYS A 53 14.90 -3.31 -5.47
CA LYS A 53 14.97 -2.97 -6.90
C LYS A 53 13.55 -2.84 -7.46
N ASP A 54 13.43 -2.79 -8.78
CA ASP A 54 12.16 -2.73 -9.51
C ASP A 54 11.23 -3.90 -9.12
N LEU A 55 10.22 -3.60 -8.31
CA LEU A 55 9.24 -4.57 -7.81
C LEU A 55 8.19 -4.99 -8.87
N THR A 56 8.25 -4.48 -10.08
CA THR A 56 7.50 -5.03 -11.23
C THR A 56 8.09 -6.36 -11.70
N LYS A 57 9.28 -6.73 -11.21
CA LYS A 57 9.98 -7.98 -11.49
C LYS A 57 9.84 -8.94 -10.32
N GLU A 58 9.34 -10.13 -10.59
CA GLU A 58 9.04 -11.12 -9.54
C GLU A 58 10.27 -11.52 -8.74
N GLU A 59 11.45 -11.68 -9.38
CA GLU A 59 12.70 -12.01 -8.71
C GLU A 59 13.11 -10.98 -7.66
N ASN A 60 12.79 -9.70 -7.86
CA ASN A 60 13.09 -8.65 -6.89
C ASN A 60 12.14 -8.70 -5.68
N VAL A 61 10.87 -9.06 -5.88
CA VAL A 61 9.91 -9.29 -4.79
C VAL A 61 10.31 -10.51 -3.97
N ILE A 62 10.71 -11.61 -4.62
CA ILE A 62 11.24 -12.80 -3.96
C ILE A 62 12.46 -12.43 -3.11
N THR A 63 13.41 -11.70 -3.69
CA THR A 63 14.63 -11.26 -2.98
C THR A 63 14.30 -10.40 -1.77
N ALA A 64 13.35 -9.47 -1.90
CA ALA A 64 12.93 -8.62 -0.79
C ALA A 64 12.33 -9.44 0.36
N LEU A 65 11.36 -10.31 0.06
CA LEU A 65 10.64 -11.08 1.08
C LEU A 65 11.45 -12.26 1.64
N SER A 66 12.44 -12.79 0.92
CA SER A 66 13.31 -13.85 1.43
C SER A 66 14.18 -13.44 2.64
N GLN A 67 14.29 -12.14 2.90
CA GLN A 67 14.97 -11.62 4.09
C GLN A 67 14.13 -11.80 5.38
N ILE A 68 12.88 -12.21 5.26
CA ILE A 68 11.96 -12.45 6.37
C ILE A 68 11.75 -13.95 6.49
N LYS A 69 12.08 -14.49 7.65
CA LYS A 69 11.87 -15.93 7.92
C LYS A 69 10.47 -16.13 8.48
N PRO A 70 9.68 -17.06 7.93
CA PRO A 70 8.38 -17.40 8.51
C PRO A 70 8.54 -18.01 9.92
N ASP A 71 7.62 -17.67 10.81
CA ASP A 71 7.61 -18.17 12.19
C ASP A 71 6.16 -18.37 12.67
N LYS A 72 5.86 -19.52 13.27
CA LYS A 72 4.53 -19.89 13.75
C LYS A 72 4.04 -19.06 14.95
N ASP A 73 4.94 -18.34 15.60
CA ASP A 73 4.62 -17.47 16.74
C ASP A 73 4.54 -15.98 16.33
N ILE A 74 4.61 -15.68 15.02
CA ILE A 74 4.61 -14.32 14.49
C ILE A 74 3.41 -14.08 13.56
N TYR A 75 2.70 -12.98 13.79
CA TYR A 75 1.78 -12.37 12.82
C TYR A 75 2.52 -11.37 11.94
N TYR A 76 2.37 -11.49 10.62
CA TYR A 76 2.97 -10.57 9.68
C TYR A 76 1.92 -9.62 9.10
N PHE A 77 2.29 -8.34 9.01
CA PHE A 77 1.45 -7.28 8.45
C PHE A 77 2.17 -6.62 7.29
N LEU A 78 1.49 -6.32 6.20
CA LEU A 78 2.06 -5.64 5.05
C LEU A 78 1.21 -4.44 4.65
N PHE A 79 1.83 -3.27 4.60
CA PHE A 79 1.26 -2.07 3.97
C PHE A 79 2.07 -1.70 2.74
N SER A 80 1.39 -1.51 1.60
CA SER A 80 2.04 -1.08 0.36
C SER A 80 1.50 0.27 -0.11
N THR A 81 2.42 1.22 -0.24
CA THR A 81 2.17 2.50 -0.91
C THR A 81 2.64 2.49 -2.36
N ILE A 82 3.20 1.35 -2.83
CA ILE A 82 3.75 1.24 -4.18
C ILE A 82 2.66 1.47 -5.22
N GLY A 83 3.00 2.31 -6.18
CA GLY A 83 2.13 2.64 -7.30
C GLY A 83 2.58 3.93 -7.96
N GLY A 84 1.91 4.29 -9.04
CA GLY A 84 2.14 5.52 -9.76
C GLY A 84 0.84 6.10 -10.26
N PHE A 85 0.88 7.36 -10.59
CA PHE A 85 -0.20 8.09 -11.24
C PHE A 85 0.21 8.50 -12.65
N TRP A 86 -0.73 8.41 -13.56
CA TRP A 86 -0.65 9.00 -14.89
C TRP A 86 -2.06 9.37 -15.36
N GLY A 87 -2.18 10.52 -15.99
CA GLY A 87 -3.43 11.03 -16.55
C GLY A 87 -3.20 12.29 -17.36
N GLY A 88 -4.25 12.83 -17.94
CA GLY A 88 -4.21 14.04 -18.77
C GLY A 88 -4.57 13.77 -20.23
N GLU A 89 -4.78 12.50 -20.64
CA GLU A 89 -5.18 12.12 -21.98
C GLU A 89 -6.46 11.27 -21.97
N THR A 90 -7.25 11.38 -23.01
CA THR A 90 -8.42 10.52 -23.23
C THR A 90 -7.99 9.09 -23.52
N ILE A 91 -8.91 8.12 -23.40
CA ILE A 91 -8.58 6.69 -23.64
C ILE A 91 -8.03 6.47 -25.06
N TRP A 92 -8.58 7.15 -26.06
CA TRP A 92 -8.13 6.99 -27.44
C TRP A 92 -6.82 7.71 -27.77
N GLU A 93 -6.32 8.60 -26.89
CA GLU A 93 -5.02 9.26 -27.01
C GLU A 93 -3.96 8.57 -26.13
N THR A 94 -4.37 7.80 -25.12
CA THR A 94 -3.48 7.11 -24.19
C THR A 94 -2.55 6.15 -24.93
N LYS A 95 -1.25 6.35 -24.83
CA LYS A 95 -0.25 5.43 -25.40
C LYS A 95 -0.26 4.09 -24.68
N TYR A 96 -0.05 3.02 -25.45
CA TYR A 96 -0.02 1.66 -24.91
C TYR A 96 1.07 1.47 -23.84
N GLU A 97 2.19 2.18 -23.98
CA GLU A 97 3.28 2.20 -23.00
C GLU A 97 2.84 2.78 -21.64
N ASP A 98 2.07 3.86 -21.67
CA ASP A 98 1.55 4.50 -20.44
C ASP A 98 0.48 3.63 -19.79
N TRP A 99 -0.39 2.99 -20.57
CA TRP A 99 -1.31 1.96 -20.10
C TRP A 99 -0.55 0.84 -19.38
N ASN A 100 0.43 0.22 -20.05
CA ASN A 100 1.23 -0.88 -19.48
C ASN A 100 2.00 -0.45 -18.23
N ARG A 101 2.53 0.77 -18.22
CA ARG A 101 3.21 1.32 -17.04
C ARG A 101 2.28 1.37 -15.83
N MET A 102 1.02 1.82 -16.00
CA MET A 102 0.06 1.86 -14.89
C MET A 102 -0.33 0.45 -14.43
N ILE A 103 -0.57 -0.47 -15.35
CA ILE A 103 -0.84 -1.88 -15.01
C ILE A 103 0.35 -2.49 -14.25
N ASN A 104 1.57 -2.30 -14.72
CA ASN A 104 2.75 -2.87 -14.10
C ASN A 104 2.99 -2.31 -12.69
N LEU A 105 2.96 -0.99 -12.53
CA LEU A 105 3.25 -0.35 -11.25
C LEU A 105 2.14 -0.59 -10.21
N ASN A 106 0.86 -0.49 -10.62
CA ASN A 106 -0.24 -0.52 -9.66
C ASN A 106 -0.80 -1.93 -9.42
N LEU A 107 -0.90 -2.76 -10.46
CA LEU A 107 -1.54 -4.07 -10.37
C LEU A 107 -0.52 -5.20 -10.26
N ASN A 108 0.43 -5.31 -11.21
CA ASN A 108 1.37 -6.44 -11.22
C ASN A 108 2.26 -6.43 -9.98
N THR A 109 2.79 -5.28 -9.56
CA THR A 109 3.56 -5.16 -8.31
C THR A 109 2.72 -5.60 -7.10
N SER A 110 1.46 -5.16 -7.01
CA SER A 110 0.58 -5.53 -5.92
C SER A 110 0.25 -7.02 -5.92
N PHE A 111 0.03 -7.61 -7.10
CA PHE A 111 -0.15 -9.06 -7.24
C PHE A 111 1.08 -9.85 -6.77
N LEU A 112 2.27 -9.45 -7.17
CA LEU A 112 3.52 -10.10 -6.77
C LEU A 112 3.75 -10.01 -5.26
N LEU A 113 3.50 -8.85 -4.66
CA LEU A 113 3.54 -8.68 -3.21
C LEU A 113 2.51 -9.57 -2.51
N ALA A 114 1.25 -9.58 -2.98
CA ALA A 114 0.20 -10.42 -2.43
C ALA A 114 0.58 -11.90 -2.51
N LYS A 115 1.05 -12.38 -3.67
CA LYS A 115 1.47 -13.77 -3.91
C LYS A 115 2.53 -14.22 -2.91
N HIS A 116 3.64 -13.51 -2.82
CA HIS A 116 4.77 -13.92 -2.01
C HIS A 116 4.56 -13.66 -0.51
N PHE A 117 3.82 -12.61 -0.15
CA PHE A 117 3.40 -12.38 1.22
C PHE A 117 2.43 -13.47 1.72
N SER A 118 1.53 -13.95 0.88
CA SER A 118 0.64 -15.07 1.23
C SER A 118 1.41 -16.35 1.56
N TRP A 119 2.52 -16.64 0.87
CA TRP A 119 3.40 -17.76 1.22
C TRP A 119 4.06 -17.57 2.58
N LEU A 120 4.53 -16.37 2.90
CA LEU A 120 5.08 -16.05 4.22
C LEU A 120 4.03 -16.28 5.31
N VAL A 121 2.81 -15.74 5.13
CA VAL A 121 1.71 -15.86 6.10
C VAL A 121 1.26 -17.31 6.27
N LYS A 122 1.15 -18.08 5.18
CA LYS A 122 0.79 -19.51 5.23
C LYS A 122 1.73 -20.34 6.10
N ALA A 123 3.01 -19.94 6.17
CA ALA A 123 4.02 -20.60 6.99
C ALA A 123 4.18 -19.99 8.40
N SER A 124 3.28 -19.07 8.80
CA SER A 124 3.35 -18.26 10.03
C SER A 124 2.07 -18.40 10.87
N ALA A 125 1.86 -17.55 11.87
CA ALA A 125 0.64 -17.54 12.70
C ALA A 125 -0.59 -17.00 11.94
N GLY A 126 -0.35 -16.11 10.95
CA GLY A 126 -1.37 -15.42 10.19
C GLY A 126 -0.91 -14.00 9.86
N GLY A 127 -1.81 -13.14 9.39
CA GLY A 127 -1.47 -11.77 9.10
C GLY A 127 -2.53 -10.95 8.38
N SER A 128 -2.12 -9.76 7.94
CA SER A 128 -2.97 -8.85 7.18
C SER A 128 -2.17 -8.10 6.13
N ILE A 129 -2.81 -7.85 4.98
CA ILE A 129 -2.26 -7.00 3.94
C ILE A 129 -3.21 -5.83 3.65
N CYS A 130 -2.65 -4.63 3.50
CA CYS A 130 -3.40 -3.45 3.09
C CYS A 130 -2.70 -2.77 1.91
N PHE A 131 -3.44 -2.55 0.82
CA PHE A 131 -2.96 -1.86 -0.36
C PHE A 131 -3.51 -0.45 -0.47
N THR A 132 -2.79 0.41 -1.18
CA THR A 132 -3.25 1.74 -1.55
C THR A 132 -3.91 1.70 -2.93
N ALA A 133 -5.24 1.67 -2.96
CA ALA A 133 -6.06 1.87 -4.15
C ALA A 133 -6.18 3.37 -4.47
N ALA A 134 -7.27 3.82 -5.05
CA ALA A 134 -7.55 5.22 -5.32
C ALA A 134 -9.05 5.44 -5.46
N PHE A 135 -9.53 6.62 -5.10
CA PHE A 135 -10.93 7.01 -5.24
C PHE A 135 -11.46 6.83 -6.68
N THR A 136 -10.62 7.16 -7.66
CA THR A 136 -10.94 6.99 -9.10
C THR A 136 -11.16 5.53 -9.53
N ALA A 137 -10.77 4.56 -8.72
CA ALA A 137 -11.00 3.14 -9.01
C ALA A 137 -12.49 2.78 -9.00
N GLU A 138 -13.27 3.43 -8.14
CA GLU A 138 -14.72 3.21 -7.99
C GLU A 138 -15.54 4.42 -8.47
N ASN A 139 -14.91 5.57 -8.64
CA ASN A 139 -15.52 6.82 -9.11
C ASN A 139 -14.77 7.31 -10.34
N PRO A 140 -15.12 6.85 -11.55
CA PRO A 140 -14.39 7.17 -12.77
C PRO A 140 -14.29 8.67 -13.03
N GLU A 141 -13.10 9.10 -13.41
CA GLU A 141 -12.82 10.46 -13.85
C GLU A 141 -12.24 10.44 -15.26
N GLY A 142 -12.65 11.39 -16.10
CA GLY A 142 -12.07 11.55 -17.44
C GLY A 142 -10.56 11.75 -17.38
N MET A 143 -9.86 11.38 -18.45
CA MET A 143 -8.40 11.50 -18.61
C MET A 143 -7.55 10.72 -17.59
N LYS A 144 -8.14 9.75 -16.88
CA LYS A 144 -7.45 8.89 -15.88
C LYS A 144 -7.71 7.40 -16.16
N GLY A 145 -7.98 7.03 -17.42
CA GLY A 145 -8.43 5.68 -17.78
C GLY A 145 -7.47 4.57 -17.34
N ALA A 146 -6.19 4.68 -17.70
CA ALA A 146 -5.18 3.66 -17.34
C ALA A 146 -4.97 3.55 -15.83
N TYR A 147 -4.89 4.70 -15.14
CA TYR A 147 -4.76 4.74 -13.68
C TYR A 147 -5.99 4.14 -12.98
N GLY A 148 -7.20 4.62 -13.33
CA GLY A 148 -8.46 4.14 -12.74
C GLY A 148 -8.65 2.64 -12.97
N ALA A 149 -8.40 2.14 -14.18
CA ALA A 149 -8.49 0.72 -14.50
C ALA A 149 -7.51 -0.13 -13.66
N SER A 150 -6.24 0.30 -13.55
CA SER A 150 -5.23 -0.42 -12.76
C SER A 150 -5.60 -0.49 -11.27
N LYS A 151 -6.14 0.59 -10.71
CA LYS A 151 -6.57 0.65 -9.31
C LYS A 151 -7.91 -0.06 -9.07
N GLY A 152 -8.81 -0.10 -10.05
CA GLY A 152 -10.03 -0.92 -10.03
C GLY A 152 -9.72 -2.42 -10.02
N ALA A 153 -8.79 -2.84 -10.86
CA ALA A 153 -8.30 -4.23 -10.86
C ALA A 153 -7.63 -4.60 -9.54
N LEU A 154 -6.87 -3.68 -8.92
CA LEU A 154 -6.30 -3.88 -7.59
C LEU A 154 -7.39 -4.10 -6.52
N ILE A 155 -8.49 -3.35 -6.56
CA ILE A 155 -9.63 -3.54 -5.63
C ILE A 155 -10.20 -4.97 -5.80
N HIS A 156 -10.37 -5.43 -7.03
CA HIS A 156 -10.84 -6.79 -7.29
C HIS A 156 -9.87 -7.83 -6.74
N LEU A 157 -8.57 -7.67 -6.97
CA LEU A 157 -7.52 -8.54 -6.42
C LEU A 157 -7.58 -8.62 -4.90
N VAL A 158 -7.74 -7.50 -4.21
CA VAL A 158 -7.87 -7.44 -2.73
C VAL A 158 -9.09 -8.21 -2.25
N LYS A 159 -10.24 -8.04 -2.89
CA LYS A 159 -11.47 -8.78 -2.54
C LYS A 159 -11.32 -10.29 -2.75
N THR A 160 -10.68 -10.70 -3.84
CA THR A 160 -10.36 -12.12 -4.09
C THR A 160 -9.41 -12.68 -3.04
N LEU A 161 -8.33 -11.95 -2.75
CA LEU A 161 -7.35 -12.35 -1.73
C LEU A 161 -7.97 -12.46 -0.33
N ALA A 162 -8.95 -11.62 0.01
CA ALA A 162 -9.67 -11.68 1.27
C ALA A 162 -10.46 -13.00 1.44
N ILE A 163 -11.00 -13.53 0.34
CA ILE A 163 -11.73 -14.83 0.34
C ILE A 163 -10.72 -15.98 0.45
N GLU A 164 -9.69 -15.97 -0.39
CA GLU A 164 -8.69 -17.05 -0.43
C GLU A 164 -7.84 -17.09 0.84
N GLY A 165 -7.54 -15.92 1.40
CA GLY A 165 -6.71 -15.71 2.58
C GLY A 165 -7.27 -16.34 3.85
N GLN A 166 -8.60 -16.54 3.95
CA GLN A 166 -9.23 -17.19 5.10
C GLN A 166 -8.60 -18.55 5.41
N LYS A 167 -8.19 -19.29 4.39
CA LYS A 167 -7.57 -20.63 4.55
C LYS A 167 -6.19 -20.60 5.20
N ILE A 168 -5.55 -19.46 5.23
CA ILE A 168 -4.19 -19.26 5.77
C ILE A 168 -4.14 -18.19 6.86
N ASN A 169 -5.29 -17.81 7.43
CA ASN A 169 -5.41 -16.76 8.44
C ASN A 169 -4.84 -15.40 7.96
N LEU A 170 -5.10 -15.04 6.70
CA LEU A 170 -4.71 -13.77 6.07
C LEU A 170 -5.94 -12.92 5.77
N SER A 171 -6.00 -11.71 6.32
CA SER A 171 -6.95 -10.69 5.88
C SER A 171 -6.35 -9.79 4.81
N ALA A 172 -7.18 -9.26 3.91
CA ALA A 172 -6.76 -8.34 2.88
C ALA A 172 -7.74 -7.18 2.75
N ASN A 173 -7.23 -5.95 2.78
CA ASN A 173 -8.01 -4.74 2.67
C ASN A 173 -7.30 -3.71 1.77
N ALA A 174 -8.01 -2.66 1.38
CA ALA A 174 -7.44 -1.51 0.69
C ALA A 174 -7.93 -0.20 1.31
N ILE A 175 -7.10 0.83 1.26
CA ILE A 175 -7.52 2.22 1.40
C ILE A 175 -7.71 2.81 0.00
N SER A 176 -8.71 3.67 -0.16
CA SER A 176 -9.06 4.31 -1.43
C SER A 176 -9.14 5.83 -1.22
N PRO A 177 -7.99 6.52 -1.13
CA PRO A 177 -7.96 7.96 -0.88
C PRO A 177 -8.32 8.77 -2.12
N TYR A 178 -9.00 9.91 -1.91
CA TYR A 178 -9.21 10.92 -2.93
C TYR A 178 -7.91 11.71 -3.14
N ILE A 179 -7.64 12.73 -2.33
CA ILE A 179 -6.39 13.47 -2.41
C ILE A 179 -5.68 13.40 -1.06
N ILE A 180 -4.43 12.96 -1.08
CA ILE A 180 -3.57 12.92 0.09
C ILE A 180 -2.76 14.21 0.15
N ASP A 181 -2.65 14.80 1.32
CA ASP A 181 -1.83 15.98 1.56
C ASP A 181 -0.34 15.65 1.45
N THR A 182 0.19 15.81 0.25
CA THR A 182 1.60 15.57 -0.08
C THR A 182 2.18 16.77 -0.84
N PRO A 183 3.50 16.99 -0.79
CA PRO A 183 4.14 18.06 -1.56
C PRO A 183 3.83 18.00 -3.06
N ALA A 184 3.80 16.79 -3.64
CA ALA A 184 3.48 16.62 -5.06
C ALA A 184 2.03 17.04 -5.37
N ASN A 185 1.05 16.62 -4.58
CA ASN A 185 -0.34 17.00 -4.80
C ASN A 185 -0.57 18.50 -4.59
N ARG A 186 0.08 19.09 -3.60
CA ARG A 186 0.03 20.57 -3.40
C ARG A 186 0.60 21.33 -4.59
N SER A 187 1.69 20.85 -5.20
CA SER A 187 2.29 21.51 -6.38
C SER A 187 1.39 21.42 -7.62
N TRP A 188 0.56 20.39 -7.74
CA TRP A 188 -0.36 20.24 -8.88
C TRP A 188 -1.64 21.06 -8.75
N THR A 189 -2.04 21.41 -7.54
CA THR A 189 -3.25 22.17 -7.25
C THR A 189 -2.99 23.27 -6.23
N PRO A 190 -2.18 24.28 -6.56
CA PRO A 190 -1.69 25.29 -5.60
C PRO A 190 -2.80 26.11 -4.95
N ASP A 191 -3.94 26.28 -5.62
CA ASP A 191 -5.09 27.06 -5.15
C ASP A 191 -6.09 26.24 -4.33
N ALA A 192 -5.81 24.95 -4.05
CA ALA A 192 -6.73 24.11 -3.29
C ALA A 192 -6.66 24.40 -1.79
N ASP A 193 -7.78 24.15 -1.11
CA ASP A 193 -7.84 24.20 0.35
C ASP A 193 -7.25 22.88 0.95
N PHE A 194 -5.95 22.91 1.23
CA PHE A 194 -5.22 21.74 1.75
C PHE A 194 -5.69 21.31 3.15
N SER A 195 -6.38 22.17 3.90
CA SER A 195 -6.92 21.81 5.22
C SER A 195 -7.95 20.69 5.15
N ARG A 196 -8.56 20.50 3.98
CA ARG A 196 -9.55 19.46 3.71
C ARG A 196 -8.94 18.11 3.34
N TRP A 197 -7.69 18.08 2.95
CA TRP A 197 -7.04 16.83 2.50
C TRP A 197 -6.66 15.94 3.67
N ILE A 198 -6.70 14.63 3.45
CA ILE A 198 -6.25 13.66 4.44
C ILE A 198 -4.71 13.65 4.51
N LYS A 199 -4.18 13.66 5.71
CA LYS A 199 -2.73 13.59 5.93
C LYS A 199 -2.25 12.15 5.90
N PRO A 200 -1.00 11.90 5.46
CA PRO A 200 -0.38 10.57 5.52
C PRO A 200 -0.44 9.91 6.91
N GLU A 201 -0.27 10.69 7.98
CA GLU A 201 -0.34 10.19 9.35
C GLU A 201 -1.74 9.67 9.72
N GLU A 202 -2.80 10.32 9.25
CA GLU A 202 -4.18 9.88 9.49
C GLU A 202 -4.48 8.56 8.77
N ILE A 203 -3.90 8.37 7.59
CA ILE A 203 -3.93 7.09 6.89
C ILE A 203 -3.22 6.02 7.72
N GLY A 204 -2.12 6.36 8.39
CA GLY A 204 -1.43 5.45 9.31
C GLY A 204 -2.32 4.91 10.43
N GLU A 205 -3.18 5.75 11.02
CA GLU A 205 -4.14 5.32 12.05
C GLU A 205 -5.21 4.37 11.48
N ILE A 206 -5.69 4.64 10.27
CA ILE A 206 -6.67 3.77 9.59
C ILE A 206 -6.04 2.40 9.29
N VAL A 207 -4.83 2.38 8.75
CA VAL A 207 -4.09 1.14 8.46
C VAL A 207 -3.84 0.35 9.74
N TYR A 208 -3.45 1.03 10.83
CA TYR A 208 -3.30 0.36 12.13
C TYR A 208 -4.60 -0.25 12.62
N SER A 209 -5.74 0.44 12.47
CA SER A 209 -7.05 -0.10 12.84
C SER A 209 -7.41 -1.37 12.05
N LEU A 210 -7.11 -1.42 10.74
CA LEU A 210 -7.30 -2.61 9.92
C LEU A 210 -6.42 -3.79 10.40
N PHE A 211 -5.17 -3.50 10.77
CA PHE A 211 -4.24 -4.52 11.26
C PHE A 211 -4.58 -5.01 12.66
N SER A 212 -5.00 -4.14 13.55
CA SER A 212 -5.40 -4.50 14.92
C SER A 212 -6.65 -5.38 14.95
N ASN A 213 -7.50 -5.27 13.95
CA ASN A 213 -8.78 -5.95 13.85
C ASN A 213 -8.81 -6.98 12.70
N PHE A 214 -7.65 -7.47 12.25
CA PHE A 214 -7.50 -8.30 11.06
C PHE A 214 -8.29 -9.62 11.10
N SER A 215 -8.59 -10.13 12.30
CA SER A 215 -9.31 -11.40 12.46
C SER A 215 -10.77 -11.36 11.99
N TYR A 216 -11.35 -10.15 11.83
CA TYR A 216 -12.74 -9.97 11.41
C TYR A 216 -12.94 -8.83 10.39
N ILE A 217 -11.89 -8.07 10.04
CA ILE A 217 -11.94 -7.03 9.00
C ILE A 217 -11.16 -7.53 7.78
N SER A 218 -11.86 -7.95 6.74
CA SER A 218 -11.27 -8.43 5.49
C SER A 218 -12.18 -8.17 4.29
N GLY A 219 -11.60 -7.89 3.12
CA GLY A 219 -12.32 -7.62 1.88
C GLY A 219 -12.86 -6.20 1.74
N ASN A 220 -12.46 -5.29 2.63
CA ASN A 220 -12.95 -3.93 2.65
C ASN A 220 -12.08 -2.98 1.81
N VAL A 221 -12.75 -1.98 1.23
CA VAL A 221 -12.13 -0.82 0.59
C VAL A 221 -12.57 0.42 1.37
N ILE A 222 -11.64 1.01 2.10
CA ILE A 222 -11.93 2.18 2.93
C ILE A 222 -11.76 3.43 2.09
N THR A 223 -12.87 4.00 1.65
CA THR A 223 -12.88 5.23 0.86
C THR A 223 -12.64 6.45 1.75
N LEU A 224 -11.63 7.23 1.43
CA LEU A 224 -11.22 8.43 2.16
C LEU A 224 -11.45 9.65 1.27
N LYS A 225 -12.31 10.55 1.71
CA LYS A 225 -12.68 11.78 1.00
C LYS A 225 -12.14 13.02 1.70
N ASP A 226 -12.35 14.17 1.08
CA ASP A 226 -12.12 15.45 1.72
C ASP A 226 -12.92 15.60 3.02
N ARG A 227 -12.33 16.31 3.98
CA ARG A 227 -13.04 16.67 5.21
C ARG A 227 -14.29 17.50 4.89
N PHE A 228 -15.32 17.31 5.70
CA PHE A 228 -16.45 18.21 5.68
C PHE A 228 -16.00 19.63 6.04
N LYS A 229 -16.68 20.65 5.49
CA LYS A 229 -16.49 22.02 5.95
C LYS A 229 -17.02 22.09 7.38
N SER A 230 -16.16 22.52 8.30
CA SER A 230 -16.53 22.89 9.67
C SER A 230 -17.31 24.19 9.66
#